data_6d48e96f30851115f53db1b3df6d6224
#
_entry.id   6d48e96f30851115f53db1b3df6d6224
#
_cell.length_a   1.000
_cell.length_b   1.000
_cell.length_c   1.000
_cell.angle_alpha   90.00
_cell.angle_beta   90.00
_cell.angle_gamma   90.00
#
_symmetry.space_group_name_H-M   'P 1'
#
loop_
_entity.id
_entity.type
_entity.pdbx_description
1 polymer ?
#
loop_
_entity_poly.entity_id
_entity_poly.type
_entity_poly.pdbx_seq_one_letter_code
_entity_poly.pdbx_strand_id
1 'polypeptide(L)'
;MLGQQFYHESIRNVIVAFGTMFNNIQIVRKNNSGTVVQTMKVPLAYGPKQKFLVRLDQDPSATGATAITLPRLGFEIGGLTYDPIRKMNRVQKFKKVKSSSGPGVPSNKLDTQFMPVPYNMDITLYAMSKNSDDALQI
;
A
#
# COMPACT_ATOMS: atom_id res chain seq x y z
N MET A 1 4.88 -21.45 -28.95
CA MET A 1 5.05 -20.00 -29.01
C MET A 1 4.84 -19.47 -27.58
N LEU A 2 5.90 -19.13 -26.89
CA LEU A 2 5.80 -18.49 -25.58
C LEU A 2 5.29 -17.09 -25.83
N GLY A 3 4.07 -16.80 -25.37
CA GLY A 3 3.46 -15.49 -25.54
C GLY A 3 4.26 -14.40 -24.83
N GLN A 4 4.17 -13.17 -25.28
CA GLN A 4 4.75 -12.03 -24.59
C GLN A 4 4.19 -11.97 -23.16
N GLN A 5 5.06 -11.95 -22.18
CA GLN A 5 4.68 -11.77 -20.81
C GLN A 5 4.14 -10.34 -20.63
N PHE A 6 2.90 -10.23 -20.18
CA PHE A 6 2.27 -8.94 -19.92
C PHE A 6 2.00 -8.79 -18.42
N TYR A 7 2.60 -7.77 -17.82
CA TYR A 7 2.46 -7.46 -16.41
C TYR A 7 1.66 -6.17 -16.20
N HIS A 8 0.44 -6.29 -15.70
CA HIS A 8 -0.47 -5.16 -15.48
C HIS A 8 -0.16 -4.32 -14.23
N GLU A 9 0.74 -4.76 -13.38
CA GLU A 9 1.13 -4.09 -12.12
C GLU A 9 -0.04 -3.79 -11.14
N SER A 10 -1.18 -4.44 -11.29
CA SER A 10 -2.39 -4.13 -10.51
C SER A 10 -2.16 -4.24 -9.00
N ILE A 11 -1.55 -5.33 -8.54
CA ILE A 11 -1.26 -5.55 -7.11
C ILE A 11 -0.24 -4.52 -6.62
N ARG A 12 0.79 -4.25 -7.40
CA ARG A 12 1.79 -3.23 -7.08
C ARG A 12 1.16 -1.86 -6.92
N ASN A 13 0.26 -1.48 -7.82
CA ASN A 13 -0.43 -0.20 -7.77
C ASN A 13 -1.31 -0.07 -6.51
N VAL A 14 -1.96 -1.15 -6.08
CA VAL A 14 -2.73 -1.17 -4.83
C VAL A 14 -1.81 -0.99 -3.62
N ILE A 15 -0.66 -1.68 -3.58
CA ILE A 15 0.33 -1.53 -2.50
C ILE A 15 0.85 -0.08 -2.44
N VAL A 16 1.17 0.50 -3.58
CA VAL A 16 1.65 1.89 -3.66
C VAL A 16 0.56 2.87 -3.21
N ALA A 17 -0.68 2.68 -3.68
CA ALA A 17 -1.80 3.52 -3.27
C ALA A 17 -2.03 3.44 -1.75
N PHE A 18 -2.04 2.24 -1.18
CA PHE A 18 -2.16 2.05 0.27
C PHE A 18 -1.01 2.72 1.03
N GLY A 19 0.24 2.52 0.56
CA GLY A 19 1.41 3.14 1.17
C GLY A 19 1.38 4.68 1.12
N THR A 20 0.84 5.28 0.07
CA THR A 20 0.72 6.74 -0.03
C THR A 20 -0.32 7.31 0.94
N MET A 21 -1.38 6.57 1.25
CA MET A 21 -2.40 7.01 2.22
C MET A 21 -1.82 7.19 3.63
N PHE A 22 -0.87 6.37 4.04
CA PHE A 22 -0.31 6.36 5.39
C PHE A 22 1.12 6.93 5.49
N ASN A 23 1.68 7.45 4.42
CA ASN A 23 3.09 7.89 4.36
C ASN A 23 3.40 9.18 5.14
N ASN A 24 2.40 9.96 5.55
CA ASN A 24 2.61 11.26 6.19
C ASN A 24 2.18 11.32 7.65
N ILE A 25 2.06 10.18 8.30
CA ILE A 25 1.72 10.12 9.72
C ILE A 25 2.90 10.67 10.53
N GLN A 26 2.58 11.58 11.47
CA GLN A 26 3.53 12.19 12.38
C GLN A 26 3.03 12.02 13.81
N ILE A 27 3.94 11.80 14.73
CA ILE A 27 3.69 11.82 16.17
C ILE A 27 4.28 13.06 16.79
N VAL A 28 3.62 13.55 17.81
CA VAL A 28 4.02 14.76 18.56
C VAL A 28 4.21 14.39 20.01
N ARG A 29 5.42 14.51 20.50
CA ARG A 29 5.72 14.36 21.94
C ARG A 29 5.59 15.68 22.64
N LYS A 30 4.82 15.70 23.74
CA LYS A 30 4.60 16.87 24.58
C LYS A 30 5.23 16.67 25.95
N ASN A 31 5.65 17.76 26.57
CA ASN A 31 6.10 17.77 27.96
C ASN A 31 4.88 17.83 28.91
N ASN A 32 5.08 17.59 30.21
CA ASN A 32 4.03 17.71 31.25
C ASN A 32 3.31 19.06 31.26
N SER A 33 3.93 20.11 30.75
CA SER A 33 3.34 21.44 30.57
C SER A 33 2.53 21.61 29.28
N GLY A 34 2.35 20.54 28.46
CA GLY A 34 1.63 20.60 27.19
C GLY A 34 2.43 21.16 26.01
N THR A 35 3.68 21.56 26.22
CA THR A 35 4.53 22.11 25.16
C THR A 35 5.07 20.98 24.27
N VAL A 36 5.05 21.21 22.96
CA VAL A 36 5.62 20.27 21.97
C VAL A 36 7.14 20.24 22.12
N VAL A 37 7.69 19.07 22.44
CA VAL A 37 9.13 18.84 22.57
C VAL A 37 9.72 18.31 21.28
N GLN A 38 9.00 17.39 20.62
CA GLN A 38 9.50 16.73 19.42
C GLN A 38 8.36 16.33 18.49
N THR A 39 8.55 16.56 17.20
CA THR A 39 7.68 16.03 16.14
C THR A 39 8.50 15.08 15.28
N MET A 40 7.99 13.86 15.08
CA MET A 40 8.69 12.84 14.31
C MET A 40 7.76 12.26 13.23
N LYS A 41 8.28 12.10 12.02
CA LYS A 41 7.59 11.38 10.96
C LYS A 41 7.74 9.86 11.21
N VAL A 42 6.64 9.14 11.10
CA VAL A 42 6.61 7.67 11.24
C VAL A 42 6.88 7.04 9.88
N PRO A 43 8.02 6.35 9.70
CA PRO A 43 8.31 5.67 8.44
C PRO A 43 7.39 4.47 8.24
N LEU A 44 6.91 4.31 6.99
CA LEU A 44 6.08 3.20 6.56
C LEU A 44 6.89 2.24 5.70
N ALA A 45 6.72 0.93 5.88
CA ALA A 45 7.35 -0.08 5.05
C ALA A 45 6.42 -1.26 4.77
N TYR A 46 6.49 -1.79 3.54
CA TYR A 46 5.85 -3.03 3.16
C TYR A 46 6.69 -4.23 3.59
N GLY A 47 6.06 -5.20 4.25
CA GLY A 47 6.70 -6.45 4.62
C GLY A 47 5.98 -7.19 5.74
N PRO A 48 6.21 -8.50 5.87
CA PRO A 48 5.57 -9.32 6.89
C PRO A 48 5.99 -8.87 8.29
N LYS A 49 5.02 -8.87 9.22
CA LYS A 49 5.20 -8.47 10.62
C LYS A 49 6.39 -9.19 11.28
N GLN A 50 6.52 -10.49 11.02
CA GLN A 50 7.60 -11.31 11.58
C GLN A 50 8.99 -10.80 11.23
N LYS A 51 9.20 -10.29 10.00
CA LYS A 51 10.48 -9.74 9.58
C LYS A 51 10.94 -8.56 10.44
N PHE A 52 10.00 -7.73 10.86
CA PHE A 52 10.28 -6.58 11.73
C PHE A 52 10.53 -7.03 13.17
N LEU A 53 9.76 -8.00 13.67
CA LEU A 53 9.96 -8.55 15.02
C LEU A 53 11.32 -9.22 15.16
N VAL A 54 11.72 -10.05 14.20
CA VAL A 54 13.06 -10.68 14.21
C VAL A 54 14.19 -9.65 14.24
N ARG A 55 14.04 -8.54 13.52
CA ARG A 55 15.04 -7.46 13.55
C ARG A 55 15.09 -6.73 14.90
N LEU A 56 13.95 -6.57 15.56
CA LEU A 56 13.90 -6.00 16.92
C LEU A 56 14.55 -6.93 17.94
N ASP A 57 14.34 -8.25 17.80
CA ASP A 57 14.94 -9.24 18.69
C ASP A 57 16.47 -9.36 18.48
N GLN A 58 16.94 -9.18 17.27
CA GLN A 58 18.38 -9.23 16.95
C GLN A 58 19.16 -8.04 17.49
N ASP A 59 18.52 -6.86 17.59
CA ASP A 59 19.18 -5.66 18.11
C ASP A 59 18.23 -4.83 18.98
N PRO A 60 17.95 -5.31 20.22
CA PRO A 60 17.03 -4.64 21.14
C PRO A 60 17.53 -3.27 21.62
N SER A 61 18.84 -3.02 21.56
CA SER A 61 19.43 -1.72 21.94
C SER A 61 19.44 -0.69 20.81
N ALA A 62 19.07 -1.09 19.60
CA ALA A 62 19.01 -0.23 18.40
C ALA A 62 20.30 0.55 18.10
N THR A 63 21.46 -0.02 18.46
CA THR A 63 22.79 0.57 18.26
C THR A 63 23.54 0.01 17.06
N GLY A 64 23.08 -1.11 16.49
CA GLY A 64 23.73 -1.78 15.37
C GLY A 64 23.27 -1.27 13.99
N ALA A 65 24.03 -1.65 12.96
CA ALA A 65 23.73 -1.31 11.55
C ALA A 65 22.39 -1.90 11.02
N THR A 66 21.81 -2.89 11.73
CA THR A 66 20.54 -3.56 11.41
C THR A 66 19.36 -3.03 12.22
N ALA A 67 19.58 -2.05 13.10
CA ALA A 67 18.58 -1.48 13.98
C ALA A 67 17.40 -0.89 13.20
N ILE A 68 16.20 -1.16 13.68
CA ILE A 68 14.98 -0.55 13.18
C ILE A 68 14.66 0.67 14.03
N THR A 69 14.52 1.83 13.39
CA THR A 69 14.05 3.03 14.07
C THR A 69 12.57 2.88 14.45
N LEU A 70 12.24 3.12 15.72
CA LEU A 70 10.89 3.19 16.25
C LEU A 70 10.54 4.66 16.60
N PRO A 71 9.29 5.09 16.45
CA PRO A 71 8.12 4.36 15.98
C PRO A 71 8.13 4.08 14.47
N ARG A 72 7.43 3.02 14.05
CA ARG A 72 7.36 2.61 12.64
C ARG A 72 6.02 1.97 12.31
N LEU A 73 5.55 2.19 11.11
CA LEU A 73 4.43 1.48 10.50
C LEU A 73 4.91 0.39 9.55
N GLY A 74 4.21 -0.71 9.56
CA GLY A 74 4.38 -1.76 8.58
C GLY A 74 3.02 -2.21 8.05
N PHE A 75 2.97 -2.75 6.85
CA PHE A 75 1.78 -3.37 6.32
C PHE A 75 2.12 -4.55 5.42
N GLU A 76 1.20 -5.49 5.36
CA GLU A 76 1.32 -6.70 4.55
C GLU A 76 -0.01 -7.09 3.93
N ILE A 77 0.04 -7.83 2.83
CA ILE A 77 -1.14 -8.46 2.25
C ILE A 77 -1.36 -9.78 2.98
N GLY A 78 -2.49 -9.89 3.67
CA GLY A 78 -2.90 -11.11 4.38
C GLY A 78 -3.57 -12.13 3.48
N GLY A 79 -4.35 -11.68 2.49
CA GLY A 79 -5.10 -12.54 1.61
C GLY A 79 -5.66 -11.87 0.36
N LEU A 80 -6.02 -12.70 -0.60
CA LEU A 80 -6.73 -12.30 -1.81
C LEU A 80 -7.88 -13.27 -2.02
N THR A 81 -9.12 -12.80 -1.87
CA THR A 81 -10.32 -13.64 -1.95
C THR A 81 -11.21 -13.19 -3.10
N TYR A 82 -11.69 -14.14 -3.90
CA TYR A 82 -12.67 -13.85 -4.94
C TYR A 82 -14.01 -13.43 -4.35
N ASP A 83 -14.61 -12.36 -4.91
CA ASP A 83 -15.93 -11.88 -4.49
C ASP A 83 -17.03 -12.27 -5.50
N PRO A 84 -17.80 -13.34 -5.20
CA PRO A 84 -18.86 -13.78 -6.08
C PRO A 84 -20.07 -12.85 -6.10
N ILE A 85 -20.27 -12.04 -5.06
CA ILE A 85 -21.43 -11.15 -4.92
C ILE A 85 -21.36 -9.99 -5.89
N ARG A 86 -20.16 -9.42 -6.08
CA ARG A 86 -19.91 -8.30 -6.99
C ARG A 86 -19.60 -8.75 -8.44
N LYS A 87 -19.74 -10.06 -8.73
CA LYS A 87 -19.47 -10.59 -10.06
C LYS A 87 -20.41 -9.99 -11.10
N MET A 88 -19.82 -9.40 -12.13
CA MET A 88 -20.55 -8.93 -13.31
C MET A 88 -20.62 -10.00 -14.39
N ASN A 89 -21.56 -9.83 -15.33
CA ASN A 89 -21.70 -10.75 -16.47
C ASN A 89 -20.44 -10.71 -17.33
N ARG A 90 -19.84 -11.87 -17.62
CA ARG A 90 -18.63 -12.01 -18.44
C ARG A 90 -18.79 -11.54 -19.88
N VAL A 91 -20.02 -11.54 -20.41
CA VAL A 91 -20.34 -11.09 -21.77
C VAL A 91 -20.37 -9.57 -21.88
N GLN A 92 -20.54 -8.86 -20.75
CA GLN A 92 -20.58 -7.42 -20.72
C GLN A 92 -19.19 -6.84 -21.01
N LYS A 93 -19.15 -5.86 -21.93
CA LYS A 93 -17.92 -5.19 -22.36
C LYS A 93 -18.08 -3.69 -22.14
N PHE A 94 -17.06 -3.08 -21.59
CA PHE A 94 -16.96 -1.63 -21.55
C PHE A 94 -16.27 -1.15 -22.82
N LYS A 95 -16.92 -0.26 -23.57
CA LYS A 95 -16.38 0.31 -24.80
C LYS A 95 -16.11 1.79 -24.60
N LYS A 96 -14.87 2.20 -24.82
CA LYS A 96 -14.44 3.60 -24.76
C LYS A 96 -13.93 4.02 -26.13
N VAL A 97 -14.52 5.08 -26.66
CA VAL A 97 -14.01 5.71 -27.89
C VAL A 97 -12.92 6.69 -27.50
N LYS A 98 -11.71 6.45 -27.99
CA LYS A 98 -10.60 7.41 -27.89
C LYS A 98 -10.58 8.22 -29.19
N SER A 99 -10.92 9.48 -29.09
CA SER A 99 -10.73 10.44 -30.20
C SER A 99 -9.27 10.90 -30.17
N SER A 100 -8.52 10.63 -31.22
CA SER A 100 -7.19 11.24 -31.43
C SER A 100 -7.27 12.23 -32.52
N SER A 101 -6.99 13.50 -32.24
CA SER A 101 -6.87 14.59 -33.21
C SER A 101 -5.41 14.73 -33.63
N GLY A 102 -5.10 14.31 -34.84
CA GLY A 102 -3.79 14.51 -35.47
C GLY A 102 -3.85 14.21 -36.95
N PRO A 103 -3.07 14.90 -37.83
CA PRO A 103 -3.04 14.63 -39.24
C PRO A 103 -2.50 13.21 -39.50
N GLY A 104 -3.30 12.38 -40.21
CA GLY A 104 -2.91 11.01 -40.58
C GLY A 104 -3.23 9.92 -39.52
N VAL A 105 -3.88 10.24 -38.39
CA VAL A 105 -4.29 9.27 -37.38
C VAL A 105 -5.78 8.96 -37.55
N PRO A 106 -6.21 7.66 -37.56
CA PRO A 106 -7.63 7.33 -37.60
C PRO A 106 -8.33 7.93 -36.39
N SER A 107 -9.33 8.75 -36.62
CA SER A 107 -9.97 9.65 -35.65
C SER A 107 -10.69 8.96 -34.50
N ASN A 108 -11.01 7.67 -34.62
CA ASN A 108 -11.75 6.95 -33.59
C ASN A 108 -11.17 5.54 -33.34
N LYS A 109 -10.46 5.36 -32.27
CA LYS A 109 -10.07 4.03 -31.75
C LYS A 109 -11.09 3.53 -30.75
N LEU A 110 -11.70 2.40 -31.03
CA LEU A 110 -12.56 1.71 -30.07
C LEU A 110 -11.70 0.84 -29.14
N ASP A 111 -11.61 1.26 -27.90
CA ASP A 111 -10.97 0.47 -26.84
C ASP A 111 -12.06 -0.37 -26.16
N THR A 112 -11.92 -1.68 -26.25
CA THR A 112 -12.88 -2.63 -25.65
C THR A 112 -12.24 -3.31 -24.47
N GLN A 113 -12.81 -3.14 -23.29
CA GLN A 113 -12.37 -3.79 -22.07
C GLN A 113 -13.44 -4.76 -21.57
N PHE A 114 -13.04 -5.98 -21.25
CA PHE A 114 -13.92 -6.93 -20.58
C PHE A 114 -14.15 -6.49 -19.11
N MET A 115 -15.31 -6.82 -18.56
CA MET A 115 -15.60 -6.54 -17.15
C MET A 115 -14.57 -7.22 -16.25
N PRO A 116 -13.98 -6.48 -15.31
CA PRO A 116 -13.01 -7.05 -14.39
C PRO A 116 -13.67 -8.05 -13.44
N VAL A 117 -12.90 -9.01 -12.99
CA VAL A 117 -13.30 -9.94 -11.94
C VAL A 117 -13.01 -9.30 -10.59
N PRO A 118 -14.01 -9.20 -9.68
CA PRO A 118 -13.82 -8.57 -8.37
C PRO A 118 -13.09 -9.52 -7.41
N TYR A 119 -12.11 -8.95 -6.71
CA TYR A 119 -11.39 -9.60 -5.62
C TYR A 119 -11.36 -8.68 -4.40
N ASN A 120 -11.45 -9.27 -3.22
CA ASN A 120 -11.18 -8.60 -1.96
C ASN A 120 -9.72 -8.85 -1.60
N MET A 121 -9.01 -7.79 -1.27
CA MET A 121 -7.62 -7.85 -0.83
C MET A 121 -7.57 -7.41 0.64
N ASP A 122 -7.14 -8.32 1.50
CA ASP A 122 -6.98 -8.05 2.92
C ASP A 122 -5.59 -7.49 3.16
N ILE A 123 -5.52 -6.26 3.63
CA ILE A 123 -4.27 -5.58 3.97
C ILE A 123 -4.27 -5.30 5.46
N THR A 124 -3.27 -5.80 6.15
CA THR A 124 -3.09 -5.58 7.57
C THR A 124 -2.05 -4.48 7.78
N LEU A 125 -2.44 -3.42 8.49
CA LEU A 125 -1.55 -2.36 8.96
C LEU A 125 -1.20 -2.61 10.41
N TYR A 126 0.05 -2.44 10.79
CA TYR A 126 0.52 -2.58 12.15
C TYR A 126 1.51 -1.48 12.52
N ALA A 127 1.35 -0.98 13.74
CA ALA A 127 2.21 0.03 14.33
C ALA A 127 3.16 -0.64 15.32
N MET A 128 4.42 -0.25 15.27
CA MET A 128 5.46 -0.67 16.20
C MET A 128 6.02 0.55 16.88
N SER A 129 5.94 0.58 18.21
CA SER A 129 6.46 1.67 19.04
C SER A 129 7.08 1.13 20.31
N LYS A 130 8.00 1.90 20.88
CA LYS A 130 8.58 1.61 22.20
C LYS A 130 7.66 2.08 23.33
N ASN A 131 6.94 3.19 23.10
CA ASN A 131 6.06 3.81 24.08
C ASN A 131 4.59 3.62 23.65
N SER A 132 3.72 3.34 24.62
CA SER A 132 2.28 3.19 24.38
C SER A 132 1.64 4.49 23.86
N ASP A 133 2.09 5.63 24.35
CA ASP A 133 1.59 6.95 23.93
C ASP A 133 1.87 7.23 22.44
N ASP A 134 3.08 6.90 21.97
CA ASP A 134 3.43 7.00 20.54
C ASP A 134 2.56 6.06 19.69
N ALA A 135 2.24 4.85 20.20
CA ALA A 135 1.41 3.90 19.48
C ALA A 135 -0.05 4.33 19.34
N LEU A 136 -0.57 5.07 20.32
CA LEU A 136 -1.95 5.58 20.32
C LEU A 136 -2.14 6.80 19.42
N GLN A 137 -1.05 7.49 19.09
CA GLN A 137 -1.08 8.64 18.16
C GLN A 137 -1.07 8.22 16.69
N ILE A 138 -0.70 6.98 16.38
CA ILE A 138 -0.64 6.40 15.03
C ILE A 138 -1.98 5.82 14.63
#